data_909ded39323b155c81dbf4f387cdeeb8
#
_entry.id   909ded39323b155c81dbf4f387cdeeb8
#
_cell.length_a   1.000
_cell.length_b   1.000
_cell.length_c   1.000
_cell.angle_alpha   90.00
_cell.angle_beta   90.00
_cell.angle_gamma   90.00
#
_symmetry.space_group_name_H-M   'P 1'
#
loop_
_entity.id
_entity.type
_entity.pdbx_description
1 polymer ?
#
loop_
_entity_poly.entity_id
_entity_poly.type
_entity_poly.pdbx_seq_one_letter_code
_entity_poly.pdbx_strand_id
1 'polypeptide(L)'
;CRDWSSDVCSSDLLREDKPANEVVEEKSVKPKANKPSAATRAGRKAGAETSVTLSNPDKPLWPDIGFTKQDLLDYYTGVWERMAPFVVERPLSLLRAPDGVGGQVFFQKHAGAGLHKSVSRMKDEDGEELLFIRDFDGLAALVQLGTVEVHVWGAKVDAIETPDQVIFDLDPDPGVPVERVREAALTVRQRLEELGFESFLKTSGGKGFHVVLPLRPKAGWDEVKGFARDFAKAMEQAEPKLYTATLSKKARKGRIFIDYLRNGRGSTAIAPFSTRARPGAAVAMPVAWELLEKDLAPDAFKAPDVTKKGAPDDAWAAFFKPRRSLQR
;
A
#
# COMPACT_ATOMS: atom_id res chain seq x y z
N CYS A 1 -28.82 15.34 8.90
CA CYS A 1 -27.56 14.94 8.28
C CYS A 1 -26.59 14.65 9.40
N ARG A 2 -26.27 13.39 9.66
CA ARG A 2 -25.26 12.99 10.64
C ARG A 2 -24.15 12.28 9.91
N ASP A 3 -22.93 12.63 10.29
CA ASP A 3 -21.65 12.18 9.79
C ASP A 3 -21.55 10.69 9.44
N TRP A 4 -21.22 10.42 8.20
CA TRP A 4 -20.92 9.08 7.68
C TRP A 4 -19.48 8.94 7.18
N SER A 5 -18.58 9.87 7.54
CA SER A 5 -17.24 9.94 6.95
C SER A 5 -16.13 9.24 7.74
N SER A 6 -16.37 8.76 8.98
CA SER A 6 -15.30 8.25 9.85
C SER A 6 -15.12 6.73 9.91
N ASP A 7 -16.10 5.93 9.44
CA ASP A 7 -16.10 4.49 9.79
C ASP A 7 -15.63 3.51 8.71
N VAL A 8 -15.26 3.97 7.51
CA VAL A 8 -15.07 3.06 6.35
C VAL A 8 -13.63 2.62 6.12
N CYS A 9 -12.64 3.22 6.78
CA CYS A 9 -11.23 2.96 6.50
C CYS A 9 -10.52 2.01 7.47
N SER A 10 -11.20 1.47 8.46
CA SER A 10 -10.57 0.71 9.56
C SER A 10 -10.93 -0.79 9.63
N SER A 11 -11.74 -1.32 8.69
CA SER A 11 -12.39 -2.63 8.89
C SER A 11 -11.49 -3.85 8.78
N ASP A 12 -10.27 -3.74 8.24
CA ASP A 12 -9.40 -4.92 8.07
C ASP A 12 -8.19 -4.98 9.03
N LEU A 13 -7.98 -3.93 9.85
CA LEU A 13 -6.83 -3.86 10.76
C LEU A 13 -7.18 -3.60 12.22
N LEU A 14 -8.42 -3.28 12.54
CA LEU A 14 -8.87 -3.15 13.93
C LEU A 14 -9.50 -4.47 14.38
N ARG A 15 -8.86 -5.14 15.33
CA ARG A 15 -9.54 -6.11 16.19
C ARG A 15 -10.63 -5.35 16.96
N GLU A 16 -11.87 -5.84 16.88
CA GLU A 16 -13.08 -5.24 17.49
C GLU A 16 -13.12 -5.28 19.03
N ASP A 17 -11.99 -5.54 19.70
CA ASP A 17 -11.93 -5.89 21.11
C ASP A 17 -11.23 -4.86 22.01
N LYS A 18 -10.91 -3.63 21.54
CA LYS A 18 -10.39 -2.57 22.41
C LYS A 18 -11.09 -1.21 22.22
N PRO A 19 -11.62 -0.63 23.31
CA PRO A 19 -12.25 0.68 23.28
C PRO A 19 -11.22 1.82 23.10
N ALA A 20 -11.65 2.93 22.46
CA ALA A 20 -10.82 4.07 22.06
C ALA A 20 -10.12 4.87 23.19
N ASN A 21 -10.39 4.58 24.43
CA ASN A 21 -9.84 5.26 25.61
C ASN A 21 -8.54 4.64 26.16
N GLU A 22 -7.98 3.61 25.53
CA GLU A 22 -6.68 3.02 25.92
C GLU A 22 -5.50 3.48 25.06
N VAL A 23 -5.64 4.60 24.31
CA VAL A 23 -4.53 5.21 23.56
C VAL A 23 -3.71 6.06 24.53
N VAL A 24 -2.56 5.56 24.96
CA VAL A 24 -1.63 6.28 25.83
C VAL A 24 -0.76 7.21 25.00
N GLU A 25 -0.75 8.49 25.36
CA GLU A 25 0.13 9.52 24.77
C GLU A 25 1.60 9.21 25.06
N GLU A 26 2.46 9.10 24.03
CA GLU A 26 3.85 8.76 24.15
C GLU A 26 4.67 9.95 24.68
N LYS A 27 5.26 9.85 25.89
CA LYS A 27 6.21 10.83 26.41
C LYS A 27 7.59 10.60 25.77
N SER A 28 8.13 11.65 25.13
CA SER A 28 9.43 11.60 24.48
C SER A 28 10.56 11.28 25.48
N VAL A 29 11.24 10.15 25.29
CA VAL A 29 12.48 9.80 25.99
C VAL A 29 13.66 10.24 25.14
N LYS A 30 14.54 11.11 25.71
CA LYS A 30 15.76 11.55 25.04
C LYS A 30 16.71 10.35 24.79
N PRO A 31 17.25 10.17 23.59
CA PRO A 31 18.12 9.04 23.30
C PRO A 31 19.50 9.20 23.96
N LYS A 32 19.97 8.13 24.62
CA LYS A 32 21.38 8.00 25.03
C LYS A 32 22.22 7.64 23.81
N ALA A 33 23.25 8.43 23.54
CA ALA A 33 24.19 8.19 22.45
C ALA A 33 24.97 6.88 22.67
N ASN A 34 24.74 5.88 21.83
CA ASN A 34 25.62 4.71 21.71
C ASN A 34 26.51 4.87 20.48
N LYS A 35 27.83 4.62 20.68
CA LYS A 35 28.84 4.67 19.61
C LYS A 35 28.55 3.63 18.53
N PRO A 36 28.72 3.95 17.21
CA PRO A 36 28.47 3.00 16.13
C PRO A 36 29.52 1.89 16.13
N SER A 37 29.07 0.64 16.09
CA SER A 37 29.89 -0.53 15.76
C SER A 37 30.03 -0.59 14.23
N ALA A 38 31.26 -0.37 13.74
CA ALA A 38 31.59 -0.49 12.32
C ALA A 38 31.79 -1.96 11.96
N ALA A 39 30.73 -2.60 11.49
CA ALA A 39 30.85 -3.85 10.75
C ALA A 39 30.66 -3.54 9.23
N THR A 40 31.79 -3.48 8.54
CA THR A 40 31.87 -3.28 7.08
C THR A 40 31.27 -4.48 6.37
N ARG A 41 30.03 -4.38 5.86
CA ARG A 41 29.46 -5.36 4.92
C ARG A 41 29.94 -5.02 3.50
N ALA A 42 30.86 -5.83 2.98
CA ALA A 42 31.30 -5.77 1.59
C ALA A 42 30.16 -6.20 0.64
N GLY A 43 29.92 -5.43 -0.44
CA GLY A 43 29.10 -5.83 -1.59
C GLY A 43 27.74 -5.16 -1.71
N ARG A 44 27.61 -3.82 -1.49
CA ARG A 44 26.41 -3.09 -1.87
C ARG A 44 26.43 -2.76 -3.37
N LYS A 45 25.40 -3.21 -4.10
CA LYS A 45 25.04 -2.61 -5.40
C LYS A 45 24.70 -1.13 -5.14
N ALA A 46 25.07 -0.26 -6.08
CA ALA A 46 24.68 1.14 -6.04
C ALA A 46 23.14 1.24 -5.90
N GLY A 47 22.66 1.81 -4.81
CA GLY A 47 21.25 2.04 -4.48
C GLY A 47 21.08 3.47 -4.00
N ALA A 48 19.86 3.85 -3.66
CA ALA A 48 19.57 5.19 -3.16
C ALA A 48 20.38 5.47 -1.86
N GLU A 49 20.96 6.66 -1.78
CA GLU A 49 21.68 7.13 -0.58
C GLU A 49 20.75 7.93 0.31
N THR A 50 20.98 7.88 1.63
CA THR A 50 20.21 8.67 2.61
C THR A 50 21.10 9.35 3.62
N SER A 51 20.74 10.57 3.99
CA SER A 51 21.32 11.33 5.10
C SER A 51 20.70 10.96 6.46
N VAL A 52 19.61 10.17 6.47
CA VAL A 52 18.90 9.78 7.69
C VAL A 52 19.63 8.68 8.42
N THR A 53 20.00 8.95 9.67
CA THR A 53 20.63 7.96 10.54
C THR A 53 19.56 7.18 11.31
N LEU A 54 19.59 5.85 11.22
CA LEU A 54 18.71 5.00 12.01
C LEU A 54 19.19 4.90 13.46
N SER A 55 18.30 5.11 14.41
CA SER A 55 18.48 4.66 15.78
C SER A 55 18.02 3.20 15.90
N ASN A 56 18.74 2.41 16.69
CA ASN A 56 18.46 0.98 16.87
C ASN A 56 18.30 0.21 15.52
N PRO A 57 19.29 0.23 14.62
CA PRO A 57 19.20 -0.39 13.31
C PRO A 57 18.96 -1.91 13.40
N ASP A 58 19.47 -2.56 14.42
CA ASP A 58 19.33 -4.01 14.66
C ASP A 58 18.00 -4.40 15.33
N LYS A 59 17.10 -3.44 15.60
CA LYS A 59 15.79 -3.73 16.18
C LYS A 59 14.97 -4.58 15.19
N PRO A 60 14.52 -5.80 15.57
CA PRO A 60 13.72 -6.63 14.68
C PRO A 60 12.32 -6.03 14.52
N LEU A 61 11.95 -5.70 13.29
CA LEU A 61 10.60 -5.28 12.94
C LEU A 61 9.70 -6.48 12.61
N TRP A 62 10.26 -7.56 12.05
CA TRP A 62 9.62 -8.87 11.92
C TRP A 62 10.39 -9.90 12.73
N PRO A 63 10.01 -10.11 14.00
CA PRO A 63 10.72 -11.02 14.91
C PRO A 63 10.74 -12.48 14.45
N ASP A 64 9.69 -12.91 13.71
CA ASP A 64 9.53 -14.26 13.18
C ASP A 64 10.65 -14.69 12.23
N ILE A 65 11.28 -13.72 11.56
CA ILE A 65 12.37 -13.94 10.60
C ILE A 65 13.63 -13.14 10.94
N GLY A 66 13.67 -12.44 12.07
CA GLY A 66 14.79 -11.60 12.48
C GLY A 66 15.05 -10.41 11.55
N PHE A 67 14.06 -9.97 10.75
CA PHE A 67 14.21 -8.87 9.81
C PHE A 67 14.16 -7.54 10.55
N THR A 68 15.28 -6.82 10.50
CA THR A 68 15.53 -5.64 11.32
C THR A 68 15.09 -4.33 10.63
N LYS A 69 15.19 -3.24 11.38
CA LYS A 69 14.98 -1.89 10.81
C LYS A 69 16.00 -1.58 9.71
N GLN A 70 17.26 -2.00 9.87
CA GLN A 70 18.30 -1.82 8.86
C GLN A 70 17.97 -2.65 7.60
N ASP A 71 17.55 -3.91 7.78
CA ASP A 71 17.17 -4.76 6.66
C ASP A 71 15.99 -4.17 5.86
N LEU A 72 15.03 -3.53 6.53
CA LEU A 72 13.93 -2.83 5.86
C LEU A 72 14.44 -1.63 5.06
N LEU A 73 15.38 -0.84 5.60
CA LEU A 73 16.00 0.27 4.86
C LEU A 73 16.79 -0.25 3.65
N ASP A 74 17.57 -1.33 3.83
CA ASP A 74 18.36 -1.96 2.75
C ASP A 74 17.42 -2.51 1.64
N TYR A 75 16.28 -3.09 2.01
CA TYR A 75 15.24 -3.48 1.07
C TYR A 75 14.74 -2.30 0.25
N TYR A 76 14.31 -1.21 0.91
CA TYR A 76 13.81 -0.03 0.20
C TYR A 76 14.90 0.66 -0.63
N THR A 77 16.14 0.66 -0.19
CA THR A 77 17.28 1.14 -0.99
C THR A 77 17.35 0.41 -2.34
N GLY A 78 17.16 -0.92 -2.32
CA GLY A 78 17.23 -1.76 -3.51
C GLY A 78 16.06 -1.61 -4.49
N VAL A 79 14.89 -1.16 -4.02
CA VAL A 79 13.69 -1.01 -4.84
C VAL A 79 13.27 0.44 -5.08
N TRP A 80 14.00 1.40 -4.52
CA TRP A 80 13.60 2.81 -4.50
C TRP A 80 13.29 3.40 -5.87
N GLU A 81 14.17 3.22 -6.84
CA GLU A 81 13.99 3.79 -8.19
C GLU A 81 12.66 3.40 -8.81
N ARG A 82 12.21 2.17 -8.51
CA ARG A 82 10.94 1.62 -9.01
C ARG A 82 9.74 1.99 -8.13
N MET A 83 9.97 2.19 -6.83
CA MET A 83 8.93 2.58 -5.86
C MET A 83 8.63 4.08 -5.90
N ALA A 84 9.65 4.92 -6.07
CA ALA A 84 9.56 6.37 -5.96
C ALA A 84 8.41 6.99 -6.79
N PRO A 85 8.19 6.62 -8.06
CA PRO A 85 7.12 7.20 -8.87
C PRO A 85 5.71 7.00 -8.29
N PHE A 86 5.54 5.98 -7.42
CA PHE A 86 4.25 5.61 -6.82
C PHE A 86 4.02 6.20 -5.44
N VAL A 87 5.08 6.70 -4.76
CA VAL A 87 4.98 7.17 -3.37
C VAL A 87 5.36 8.64 -3.20
N VAL A 88 6.22 9.15 -4.09
CA VAL A 88 6.68 10.54 -4.04
C VAL A 88 5.53 11.49 -4.39
N GLU A 89 5.39 12.55 -3.58
CA GLU A 89 4.36 13.58 -3.74
C GLU A 89 2.93 13.03 -3.78
N ARG A 90 2.67 11.98 -2.99
CA ARG A 90 1.31 11.48 -2.71
C ARG A 90 1.01 11.58 -1.23
N PRO A 91 -0.23 11.92 -0.84
CA PRO A 91 -0.63 11.80 0.56
C PRO A 91 -0.51 10.34 1.01
N LEU A 92 0.04 10.17 2.21
CA LEU A 92 0.37 8.87 2.79
C LEU A 92 -0.48 8.56 4.01
N SER A 93 -0.80 7.29 4.17
CA SER A 93 -1.19 6.70 5.45
C SER A 93 -0.20 5.59 5.80
N LEU A 94 0.20 5.52 7.04
CA LEU A 94 1.31 4.68 7.50
C LEU A 94 0.81 3.66 8.51
N LEU A 95 1.19 2.39 8.34
CA LEU A 95 1.10 1.44 9.44
C LEU A 95 2.46 1.40 10.13
N ARG A 96 2.49 1.78 11.39
CA ARG A 96 3.71 1.81 12.22
C ARG A 96 3.69 0.69 13.22
N ALA A 97 4.83 0.05 13.40
CA ALA A 97 5.10 -0.99 14.38
C ALA A 97 6.40 -0.66 15.11
N PRO A 98 6.42 0.35 16.02
CA PRO A 98 7.65 0.76 16.71
C PRO A 98 8.32 -0.39 17.46
N ASP A 99 7.53 -1.34 17.97
CA ASP A 99 8.00 -2.52 18.70
C ASP A 99 7.99 -3.82 17.88
N GLY A 100 7.92 -3.66 16.53
CA GLY A 100 7.81 -4.77 15.60
C GLY A 100 6.37 -5.22 15.38
N VAL A 101 6.15 -5.99 14.29
CA VAL A 101 4.79 -6.40 13.85
C VAL A 101 4.09 -7.36 14.81
N GLY A 102 4.82 -7.96 15.76
CA GLY A 102 4.26 -8.75 16.85
C GLY A 102 3.78 -7.91 18.05
N GLY A 103 4.13 -6.63 18.09
CA GLY A 103 3.76 -5.68 19.14
C GLY A 103 2.54 -4.84 18.76
N GLN A 104 2.44 -3.67 19.40
CA GLN A 104 1.39 -2.72 19.09
C GLN A 104 1.64 -2.06 17.72
N VAL A 105 0.62 -2.02 16.87
CA VAL A 105 0.65 -1.35 15.56
C VAL A 105 -0.30 -0.18 15.54
N PHE A 106 0.09 0.89 14.81
CA PHE A 106 -0.68 2.13 14.72
C PHE A 106 -0.91 2.50 13.27
N PHE A 107 -2.14 2.85 12.93
CA PHE A 107 -2.44 3.44 11.64
C PHE A 107 -2.42 4.97 11.75
N GLN A 108 -1.46 5.61 11.08
CA GLN A 108 -1.23 7.05 11.13
C GLN A 108 -1.57 7.70 9.78
N LYS A 109 -2.53 8.61 9.78
CA LYS A 109 -2.92 9.43 8.62
C LYS A 109 -2.38 10.86 8.70
N HIS A 110 -2.23 11.38 9.92
CA HIS A 110 -1.90 12.77 10.18
C HIS A 110 -0.52 12.92 10.82
N ALA A 111 0.03 14.12 10.76
CA ALA A 111 1.29 14.44 11.39
C ALA A 111 1.19 14.32 12.92
N GLY A 112 2.05 13.48 13.50
CA GLY A 112 2.28 13.45 14.94
C GLY A 112 3.45 14.34 15.35
N ALA A 113 3.64 14.53 16.65
CA ALA A 113 4.83 15.17 17.19
C ALA A 113 6.10 14.36 16.83
N GLY A 114 7.20 15.05 16.52
CA GLY A 114 8.51 14.42 16.31
C GLY A 114 8.73 13.84 14.90
N LEU A 115 7.94 14.24 13.90
CA LEU A 115 8.22 13.90 12.50
C LEU A 115 9.56 14.48 12.04
N HIS A 116 10.35 13.66 11.35
CA HIS A 116 11.60 14.09 10.75
C HIS A 116 11.38 15.16 9.66
N LYS A 117 12.31 16.10 9.51
CA LYS A 117 12.25 17.20 8.54
C LYS A 117 12.07 16.76 7.07
N SER A 118 12.51 15.54 6.74
CA SER A 118 12.36 14.95 5.39
C SER A 118 10.95 14.44 5.10
N VAL A 119 10.06 14.37 6.10
CA VAL A 119 8.64 14.08 5.89
C VAL A 119 7.90 15.41 5.75
N SER A 120 7.33 15.63 4.58
CA SER A 120 6.61 16.85 4.24
C SER A 120 5.15 16.80 4.71
N ARG A 121 4.55 17.97 4.87
CA ARG A 121 3.16 18.15 5.29
C ARG A 121 2.48 19.15 4.38
N MET A 122 1.19 18.98 4.19
CA MET A 122 0.30 19.97 3.60
C MET A 122 -1.04 19.94 4.30
N LYS A 123 -1.77 21.05 4.25
CA LYS A 123 -3.19 21.05 4.60
C LYS A 123 -4.00 20.92 3.33
N ASP A 124 -5.01 20.08 3.36
CA ASP A 124 -6.00 20.01 2.30
C ASP A 124 -7.06 21.11 2.47
N GLU A 125 -8.06 21.14 1.58
CA GLU A 125 -9.13 22.14 1.60
C GLU A 125 -10.02 22.05 2.87
N ASP A 126 -10.10 20.86 3.47
CA ASP A 126 -10.83 20.60 4.70
C ASP A 126 -10.02 20.99 5.96
N GLY A 127 -8.76 21.41 5.78
CA GLY A 127 -7.82 21.76 6.84
C GLY A 127 -7.11 20.56 7.47
N GLU A 128 -7.31 19.35 6.95
CA GLU A 128 -6.65 18.13 7.41
C GLU A 128 -5.16 18.15 7.05
N GLU A 129 -4.31 17.78 8.00
CA GLU A 129 -2.87 17.75 7.81
C GLU A 129 -2.44 16.41 7.21
N LEU A 130 -2.07 16.42 5.93
CA LEU A 130 -1.63 15.27 5.15
C LEU A 130 -0.11 15.15 5.16
N LEU A 131 0.39 13.92 5.20
CA LEU A 131 1.81 13.57 5.12
C LEU A 131 2.17 13.14 3.71
N PHE A 132 3.36 13.52 3.25
CA PHE A 132 3.94 13.01 2.00
C PHE A 132 5.47 13.05 2.04
N ILE A 133 6.12 12.39 1.09
CA ILE A 133 7.58 12.39 0.94
C ILE A 133 7.97 12.89 -0.45
N ARG A 134 9.17 13.45 -0.57
CA ARG A 134 9.71 13.95 -1.85
C ARG A 134 10.86 13.14 -2.40
N ASP A 135 11.53 12.38 -1.54
CA ASP A 135 12.76 11.68 -1.86
C ASP A 135 12.97 10.46 -0.97
N PHE A 136 14.11 9.81 -1.13
CA PHE A 136 14.48 8.65 -0.33
C PHE A 136 14.74 8.99 1.14
N ASP A 137 15.21 10.19 1.47
CA ASP A 137 15.35 10.63 2.87
C ASP A 137 13.99 10.64 3.58
N GLY A 138 12.92 11.03 2.86
CA GLY A 138 11.55 10.92 3.37
C GLY A 138 11.20 9.47 3.72
N LEU A 139 11.44 8.51 2.82
CA LEU A 139 11.15 7.09 3.08
C LEU A 139 12.02 6.54 4.21
N ALA A 140 13.31 6.86 4.24
CA ALA A 140 14.22 6.46 5.32
C ALA A 140 13.77 7.01 6.68
N ALA A 141 13.24 8.24 6.70
CA ALA A 141 12.66 8.82 7.91
C ALA A 141 11.39 8.07 8.36
N LEU A 142 10.55 7.59 7.44
CA LEU A 142 9.42 6.72 7.79
C LEU A 142 9.89 5.39 8.37
N VAL A 143 10.94 4.77 7.80
CA VAL A 143 11.56 3.56 8.38
C VAL A 143 12.10 3.84 9.78
N GLN A 144 12.76 5.00 9.99
CA GLN A 144 13.23 5.41 11.34
C GLN A 144 12.08 5.47 12.34
N LEU A 145 10.90 5.89 11.94
CA LEU A 145 9.68 5.94 12.76
C LEU A 145 9.03 4.56 12.99
N GLY A 146 9.59 3.47 12.44
CA GLY A 146 9.01 2.13 12.55
C GLY A 146 7.84 1.89 11.60
N THR A 147 7.77 2.60 10.48
CA THR A 147 6.76 2.35 9.44
C THR A 147 7.04 1.02 8.74
N VAL A 148 6.07 0.13 8.73
CA VAL A 148 6.13 -1.20 8.13
C VAL A 148 5.21 -1.35 6.92
N GLU A 149 4.22 -0.46 6.75
CA GLU A 149 3.40 -0.35 5.54
C GLU A 149 3.26 1.11 5.13
N VAL A 150 3.41 1.38 3.84
CA VAL A 150 3.16 2.67 3.21
C VAL A 150 1.92 2.53 2.33
N HIS A 151 0.88 3.29 2.63
CA HIS A 151 -0.34 3.36 1.83
C HIS A 151 -0.43 4.74 1.18
N VAL A 152 -0.89 4.80 -0.05
CA VAL A 152 -0.92 6.03 -0.85
C VAL A 152 -2.34 6.37 -1.31
N TRP A 153 -2.63 7.66 -1.47
CA TRP A 153 -3.80 8.11 -2.20
C TRP A 153 -3.64 7.85 -3.71
N GLY A 154 -4.77 7.74 -4.40
CA GLY A 154 -4.83 7.64 -5.85
C GLY A 154 -4.55 8.96 -6.58
N ALA A 155 -4.09 10.02 -5.91
CA ALA A 155 -3.78 11.33 -6.45
C ALA A 155 -2.45 11.86 -5.91
N LYS A 156 -1.82 12.80 -6.62
CA LYS A 156 -0.64 13.53 -6.17
C LYS A 156 -1.04 14.81 -5.42
N VAL A 157 -0.12 15.34 -4.63
CA VAL A 157 -0.37 16.55 -3.81
C VAL A 157 -0.61 17.82 -4.64
N ASP A 158 -0.04 17.89 -5.83
CA ASP A 158 -0.23 19.01 -6.78
C ASP A 158 -1.53 18.90 -7.61
N ALA A 159 -2.18 17.73 -7.58
CA ALA A 159 -3.42 17.44 -8.29
C ALA A 159 -4.36 16.59 -7.41
N ILE A 160 -4.49 16.97 -6.13
CA ILE A 160 -5.09 16.15 -5.09
C ILE A 160 -6.56 15.81 -5.35
N GLU A 161 -7.30 16.64 -6.08
CA GLU A 161 -8.71 16.44 -6.40
C GLU A 161 -8.95 15.66 -7.71
N THR A 162 -7.89 15.32 -8.43
CA THR A 162 -7.97 14.57 -9.70
C THR A 162 -7.12 13.29 -9.64
N PRO A 163 -7.72 12.15 -9.26
CA PRO A 163 -7.01 10.88 -9.20
C PRO A 163 -6.38 10.48 -10.55
N ASP A 164 -5.19 9.88 -10.48
CA ASP A 164 -4.44 9.40 -11.63
C ASP A 164 -4.47 7.87 -11.78
N GLN A 165 -5.27 7.19 -10.97
CA GLN A 165 -5.46 5.74 -11.03
C GLN A 165 -6.79 5.28 -10.45
N VAL A 166 -7.25 4.10 -10.90
CA VAL A 166 -8.31 3.32 -10.26
C VAL A 166 -7.71 2.03 -9.72
N ILE A 167 -8.13 1.62 -8.54
CA ILE A 167 -7.69 0.37 -7.92
C ILE A 167 -8.89 -0.52 -7.66
N PHE A 168 -8.85 -1.73 -8.19
CA PHE A 168 -9.74 -2.83 -7.84
C PHE A 168 -8.98 -3.78 -6.93
N ASP A 169 -9.28 -3.75 -5.64
CA ASP A 169 -8.72 -4.66 -4.64
C ASP A 169 -9.61 -5.91 -4.57
N LEU A 170 -9.06 -7.05 -4.97
CA LEU A 170 -9.77 -8.33 -4.98
C LEU A 170 -9.57 -9.02 -3.63
N ASP A 171 -10.55 -8.85 -2.72
CA ASP A 171 -10.51 -9.38 -1.35
C ASP A 171 -11.37 -10.65 -1.22
N PRO A 172 -10.75 -11.85 -1.23
CA PRO A 172 -11.49 -13.10 -1.12
C PRO A 172 -11.92 -13.37 0.33
N ASP A 173 -13.12 -13.94 0.50
CA ASP A 173 -13.50 -14.59 1.74
C ASP A 173 -12.52 -15.74 2.07
N PRO A 174 -12.23 -16.02 3.35
CA PRO A 174 -11.21 -17.02 3.75
C PRO A 174 -11.37 -18.43 3.14
N GLY A 175 -12.54 -18.80 2.67
CA GLY A 175 -12.79 -20.10 2.03
C GLY A 175 -12.64 -20.11 0.51
N VAL A 176 -12.30 -18.99 -0.12
CA VAL A 176 -12.15 -18.89 -1.58
C VAL A 176 -10.74 -19.35 -1.97
N PRO A 177 -10.60 -20.36 -2.87
CA PRO A 177 -9.30 -20.79 -3.36
C PRO A 177 -8.57 -19.68 -4.12
N VAL A 178 -7.24 -19.64 -4.01
CA VAL A 178 -6.41 -18.61 -4.66
C VAL A 178 -6.53 -18.66 -6.20
N GLU A 179 -6.78 -19.82 -6.77
CA GLU A 179 -7.05 -20.04 -8.20
C GLU A 179 -8.22 -19.15 -8.66
N ARG A 180 -9.29 -19.10 -7.87
CA ARG A 180 -10.45 -18.25 -8.16
C ARG A 180 -10.13 -16.76 -8.09
N VAL A 181 -9.20 -16.37 -7.22
CA VAL A 181 -8.75 -14.97 -7.13
C VAL A 181 -7.89 -14.59 -8.34
N ARG A 182 -7.06 -15.52 -8.84
CA ARG A 182 -6.32 -15.34 -10.09
C ARG A 182 -7.24 -15.22 -11.30
N GLU A 183 -8.22 -16.12 -11.43
CA GLU A 183 -9.26 -16.05 -12.47
C GLU A 183 -10.02 -14.72 -12.43
N ALA A 184 -10.38 -14.27 -11.22
CA ALA A 184 -11.03 -12.98 -11.03
C ALA A 184 -10.17 -11.80 -11.52
N ALA A 185 -8.86 -11.81 -11.23
CA ALA A 185 -7.96 -10.76 -11.71
C ALA A 185 -7.88 -10.73 -13.24
N LEU A 186 -7.82 -11.90 -13.90
CA LEU A 186 -7.83 -12.02 -15.36
C LEU A 186 -9.17 -11.54 -15.95
N THR A 187 -10.29 -11.86 -15.30
CA THR A 187 -11.62 -11.40 -15.73
C THR A 187 -11.75 -9.87 -15.63
N VAL A 188 -11.25 -9.28 -14.52
CA VAL A 188 -11.21 -7.81 -14.36
C VAL A 188 -10.34 -7.18 -15.46
N ARG A 189 -9.16 -7.73 -15.74
CA ARG A 189 -8.31 -7.30 -16.85
C ARG A 189 -9.07 -7.29 -18.17
N GLN A 190 -9.66 -8.43 -18.56
CA GLN A 190 -10.38 -8.58 -19.81
C GLN A 190 -11.51 -7.55 -19.93
N ARG A 191 -12.32 -7.35 -18.87
CA ARG A 191 -13.41 -6.37 -18.88
C ARG A 191 -12.91 -4.94 -19.05
N LEU A 192 -11.77 -4.59 -18.44
CA LEU A 192 -11.14 -3.28 -18.63
C LEU A 192 -10.63 -3.10 -20.07
N GLU A 193 -10.04 -4.15 -20.66
CA GLU A 193 -9.58 -4.15 -22.06
C GLU A 193 -10.78 -3.97 -23.04
N GLU A 194 -11.90 -4.62 -22.79
CA GLU A 194 -13.15 -4.43 -23.56
C GLU A 194 -13.65 -2.98 -23.50
N LEU A 195 -13.42 -2.28 -22.40
CA LEU A 195 -13.69 -0.84 -22.25
C LEU A 195 -12.59 0.04 -22.84
N GLY A 196 -11.50 -0.56 -23.37
CA GLY A 196 -10.37 0.10 -23.99
C GLY A 196 -9.36 0.67 -22.98
N PHE A 197 -9.30 0.14 -21.77
CA PHE A 197 -8.33 0.49 -20.76
C PHE A 197 -7.24 -0.58 -20.60
N GLU A 198 -5.99 -0.14 -20.46
CA GLU A 198 -4.88 -1.00 -20.06
C GLU A 198 -4.81 -1.02 -18.52
N SER A 199 -4.57 -2.19 -17.95
CA SER A 199 -4.46 -2.38 -16.51
C SER A 199 -3.19 -3.13 -16.11
N PHE A 200 -2.81 -2.98 -14.86
CA PHE A 200 -1.57 -3.50 -14.28
C PHE A 200 -1.87 -4.30 -13.03
N LEU A 201 -1.12 -5.38 -12.83
CA LEU A 201 -1.31 -6.30 -11.72
C LEU A 201 -0.26 -6.09 -10.64
N LYS A 202 -0.69 -6.13 -9.36
CA LYS A 202 0.24 -6.35 -8.25
C LYS A 202 -0.33 -7.32 -7.23
N THR A 203 0.56 -8.04 -6.54
CA THR A 203 0.19 -8.77 -5.33
C THR A 203 -0.20 -7.79 -4.23
N SER A 204 -1.12 -8.16 -3.36
CA SER A 204 -1.43 -7.32 -2.18
C SER A 204 -0.43 -7.54 -1.03
N GLY A 205 0.42 -8.57 -1.11
CA GLY A 205 1.22 -9.06 0.01
C GLY A 205 0.34 -9.67 1.11
N GLY A 206 -0.91 -9.98 0.78
CA GLY A 206 -1.92 -10.51 1.69
C GLY A 206 -2.68 -11.68 1.08
N LYS A 207 -4.01 -11.54 0.91
CA LYS A 207 -4.88 -12.62 0.42
C LYS A 207 -5.27 -12.48 -1.06
N GLY A 208 -5.15 -11.29 -1.64
CA GLY A 208 -5.68 -10.99 -2.95
C GLY A 208 -4.70 -10.25 -3.86
N PHE A 209 -5.23 -9.76 -4.94
CA PHE A 209 -4.49 -8.99 -5.95
C PHE A 209 -5.13 -7.62 -6.12
N HIS A 210 -4.34 -6.63 -6.49
CA HIS A 210 -4.85 -5.36 -6.98
C HIS A 210 -4.68 -5.29 -8.50
N VAL A 211 -5.78 -4.99 -9.17
CA VAL A 211 -5.77 -4.58 -10.57
C VAL A 211 -5.82 -3.06 -10.60
N VAL A 212 -4.79 -2.43 -11.17
CA VAL A 212 -4.63 -0.98 -11.16
C VAL A 212 -4.73 -0.45 -12.58
N LEU A 213 -5.62 0.50 -12.76
CA LEU A 213 -5.88 1.19 -14.02
C LEU A 213 -5.30 2.61 -13.92
N PRO A 214 -4.21 2.96 -14.63
CA PRO A 214 -3.71 4.33 -14.68
C PRO A 214 -4.62 5.23 -15.50
N LEU A 215 -4.85 6.43 -15.01
CA LEU A 215 -5.69 7.45 -15.65
C LEU A 215 -4.90 8.72 -15.98
N ARG A 216 -5.36 9.46 -16.98
CA ARG A 216 -5.06 10.88 -17.10
C ARG A 216 -5.87 11.62 -16.02
N PRO A 217 -5.24 12.40 -15.12
CA PRO A 217 -5.94 13.07 -14.03
C PRO A 217 -6.78 14.24 -14.57
N LYS A 218 -8.06 13.99 -14.81
CA LYS A 218 -9.08 14.94 -15.26
C LYS A 218 -10.39 14.80 -14.51
N ALA A 219 -10.77 13.55 -14.21
CA ALA A 219 -11.98 13.22 -13.46
C ALA A 219 -11.76 13.46 -11.97
N GLY A 220 -12.78 13.92 -11.26
CA GLY A 220 -12.76 14.06 -9.80
C GLY A 220 -13.02 12.74 -9.08
N TRP A 221 -12.87 12.76 -7.75
CA TRP A 221 -13.02 11.58 -6.90
C TRP A 221 -14.37 10.88 -7.04
N ASP A 222 -15.46 11.63 -7.09
CA ASP A 222 -16.81 11.05 -7.19
C ASP A 222 -17.03 10.32 -8.52
N GLU A 223 -16.48 10.86 -9.60
CA GLU A 223 -16.56 10.28 -10.93
C GLU A 223 -15.72 8.99 -11.01
N VAL A 224 -14.50 9.02 -10.48
CA VAL A 224 -13.59 7.86 -10.42
C VAL A 224 -14.16 6.76 -9.55
N LYS A 225 -14.67 7.09 -8.36
CA LYS A 225 -15.34 6.15 -7.45
C LYS A 225 -16.63 5.61 -8.07
N GLY A 226 -17.39 6.46 -8.76
CA GLY A 226 -18.60 6.09 -9.50
C GLY A 226 -18.30 5.03 -10.55
N PHE A 227 -17.30 5.25 -11.40
CA PHE A 227 -16.85 4.28 -12.39
C PHE A 227 -16.44 2.95 -11.74
N ALA A 228 -15.59 3.00 -10.71
CA ALA A 228 -15.11 1.80 -10.03
C ALA A 228 -16.26 1.01 -9.38
N ARG A 229 -17.24 1.71 -8.76
CA ARG A 229 -18.43 1.09 -8.18
C ARG A 229 -19.29 0.41 -9.24
N ASP A 230 -19.54 1.09 -10.35
CA ASP A 230 -20.42 0.57 -11.40
C ASP A 230 -19.77 -0.62 -12.11
N PHE A 231 -18.45 -0.60 -12.29
CA PHE A 231 -17.67 -1.75 -12.75
C PHE A 231 -17.80 -2.95 -11.77
N ALA A 232 -17.58 -2.74 -10.47
CA ALA A 232 -17.70 -3.79 -9.47
C ALA A 232 -19.12 -4.39 -9.41
N LYS A 233 -20.15 -3.55 -9.54
CA LYS A 233 -21.55 -4.01 -9.63
C LYS A 233 -21.83 -4.80 -10.91
N ALA A 234 -21.28 -4.42 -12.04
CA ALA A 234 -21.41 -5.18 -13.29
C ALA A 234 -20.77 -6.57 -13.16
N MET A 235 -19.62 -6.68 -12.49
CA MET A 235 -19.00 -7.96 -12.18
C MET A 235 -19.89 -8.82 -11.26
N GLU A 236 -20.45 -8.24 -10.20
CA GLU A 236 -21.39 -8.93 -9.30
C GLU A 236 -22.66 -9.40 -10.06
N GLN A 237 -23.20 -8.59 -10.96
CA GLN A 237 -24.38 -8.97 -11.77
C GLN A 237 -24.07 -10.11 -12.74
N ALA A 238 -22.89 -10.11 -13.33
CA ALA A 238 -22.47 -11.17 -14.26
C ALA A 238 -22.28 -12.51 -13.55
N GLU A 239 -21.66 -12.52 -12.38
CA GLU A 239 -21.37 -13.73 -11.61
C GLU A 239 -21.65 -13.54 -10.10
N PRO A 240 -22.93 -13.45 -9.69
CA PRO A 240 -23.30 -13.10 -8.29
C PRO A 240 -22.95 -14.17 -7.27
N LYS A 241 -22.60 -15.37 -7.69
CA LYS A 241 -22.11 -16.45 -6.82
C LYS A 241 -20.61 -16.32 -6.53
N LEU A 242 -19.86 -15.63 -7.37
CA LEU A 242 -18.40 -15.49 -7.26
C LEU A 242 -18.00 -14.10 -6.75
N TYR A 243 -18.66 -13.04 -7.21
CA TYR A 243 -18.31 -11.66 -6.88
C TYR A 243 -19.33 -10.98 -5.99
N THR A 244 -18.87 -9.98 -5.25
CA THR A 244 -19.74 -9.02 -4.58
C THR A 244 -19.11 -7.64 -4.58
N ALA A 245 -19.95 -6.60 -4.73
CA ALA A 245 -19.59 -5.20 -4.54
C ALA A 245 -20.08 -4.67 -3.18
N THR A 246 -20.55 -5.56 -2.30
CA THR A 246 -21.16 -5.20 -1.02
C THR A 246 -20.17 -5.33 0.13
N LEU A 247 -20.06 -4.27 0.95
CA LEU A 247 -19.16 -4.20 2.12
C LEU A 247 -19.48 -5.22 3.21
N SER A 248 -20.75 -5.63 3.34
CA SER A 248 -21.20 -6.52 4.40
C SER A 248 -20.43 -7.85 4.41
N LYS A 249 -19.77 -8.18 5.52
CA LYS A 249 -19.07 -9.47 5.72
C LYS A 249 -19.99 -10.68 5.46
N LYS A 250 -21.28 -10.57 5.83
CA LYS A 250 -22.27 -11.62 5.56
C LYS A 250 -22.48 -11.84 4.06
N ALA A 251 -22.47 -10.78 3.28
CA ALA A 251 -22.60 -10.84 1.82
C ALA A 251 -21.35 -11.37 1.12
N ARG A 252 -20.18 -11.33 1.74
CA ARG A 252 -18.90 -11.79 1.17
C ARG A 252 -18.67 -13.29 1.32
N LYS A 253 -19.47 -14.00 2.12
CA LYS A 253 -19.25 -15.42 2.40
C LYS A 253 -19.14 -16.26 1.12
N GLY A 254 -17.98 -16.92 0.93
CA GLY A 254 -17.66 -17.74 -0.23
C GLY A 254 -17.45 -16.96 -1.52
N ARG A 255 -17.30 -15.62 -1.46
CA ARG A 255 -17.18 -14.74 -2.63
C ARG A 255 -15.92 -13.88 -2.57
N ILE A 256 -15.58 -13.27 -3.69
CA ILE A 256 -14.54 -12.26 -3.82
C ILE A 256 -15.21 -10.89 -3.79
N PHE A 257 -14.85 -10.08 -2.81
CA PHE A 257 -15.26 -8.68 -2.77
C PHE A 257 -14.37 -7.87 -3.72
N ILE A 258 -14.99 -7.22 -4.70
CA ILE A 258 -14.29 -6.26 -5.56
C ILE A 258 -14.36 -4.91 -4.86
N ASP A 259 -13.32 -4.63 -4.04
CA ASP A 259 -13.27 -3.40 -3.26
C ASP A 259 -12.92 -2.22 -4.17
N TYR A 260 -13.92 -1.42 -4.47
CA TYR A 260 -13.84 -0.17 -5.21
C TYR A 260 -13.70 1.05 -4.32
N LEU A 261 -13.82 0.89 -3.01
CA LEU A 261 -13.83 2.00 -2.04
C LEU A 261 -12.47 2.66 -1.90
N ARG A 262 -11.40 1.96 -2.31
CA ARG A 262 -10.04 2.53 -2.40
C ARG A 262 -9.95 3.75 -3.33
N ASN A 263 -10.98 4.02 -4.11
CA ASN A 263 -11.05 5.10 -5.10
C ASN A 263 -11.82 6.34 -4.59
N GLY A 264 -12.07 6.44 -3.30
CA GLY A 264 -12.66 7.64 -2.70
C GLY A 264 -11.61 8.63 -2.20
N ARG A 265 -11.96 9.92 -2.11
CA ARG A 265 -11.10 10.93 -1.47
C ARG A 265 -10.75 10.50 -0.04
N GLY A 266 -9.50 10.61 0.35
CA GLY A 266 -9.02 10.17 1.66
C GLY A 266 -8.83 8.66 1.80
N SER A 267 -9.25 7.86 0.82
CA SER A 267 -9.00 6.42 0.80
C SER A 267 -7.58 6.12 0.32
N THR A 268 -7.00 5.06 0.87
CA THR A 268 -5.63 4.65 0.53
C THR A 268 -5.58 3.17 0.13
N ALA A 269 -4.58 2.84 -0.66
CA ALA A 269 -4.21 1.46 -0.93
C ALA A 269 -2.73 1.25 -0.67
N ILE A 270 -2.35 0.01 -0.35
CA ILE A 270 -0.93 -0.33 -0.15
C ILE A 270 -0.11 0.05 -1.38
N ALA A 271 0.98 0.80 -1.18
CA ALA A 271 1.84 1.23 -2.27
C ALA A 271 2.53 0.06 -2.95
N PRO A 272 2.80 0.14 -4.27
CA PRO A 272 3.73 -0.76 -4.93
C PRO A 272 5.06 -0.82 -4.19
N PHE A 273 5.62 -2.01 -4.03
CA PHE A 273 6.84 -2.32 -3.28
C PHE A 273 6.77 -2.12 -1.75
N SER A 274 5.66 -1.67 -1.19
CA SER A 274 5.54 -1.58 0.28
C SER A 274 5.52 -2.98 0.91
N THR A 275 6.24 -3.12 2.01
CA THR A 275 6.13 -4.30 2.89
C THR A 275 4.76 -4.33 3.58
N ARG A 276 4.39 -5.49 4.14
CA ARG A 276 3.17 -5.72 4.91
C ARG A 276 3.52 -6.18 6.32
N ALA A 277 2.77 -5.71 7.29
CA ALA A 277 2.84 -6.16 8.69
C ALA A 277 2.28 -7.58 8.86
N ARG A 278 2.82 -8.52 8.07
CA ARG A 278 2.44 -9.94 8.04
C ARG A 278 3.69 -10.81 8.18
N PRO A 279 3.56 -12.06 8.61
CA PRO A 279 4.71 -12.97 8.72
C PRO A 279 5.56 -13.00 7.46
N GLY A 280 6.88 -13.01 7.64
CA GLY A 280 7.85 -13.07 6.54
C GLY A 280 8.05 -11.77 5.77
N ALA A 281 7.52 -10.61 6.23
CA ALA A 281 7.65 -9.31 5.57
C ALA A 281 7.22 -9.36 4.08
N ALA A 282 5.99 -9.83 3.83
CA ALA A 282 5.41 -9.89 2.48
C ALA A 282 5.41 -8.50 1.82
N VAL A 283 5.46 -8.47 0.48
CA VAL A 283 5.56 -7.25 -0.33
C VAL A 283 4.38 -7.14 -1.29
N ALA A 284 3.83 -5.94 -1.42
CA ALA A 284 2.89 -5.59 -2.47
C ALA A 284 3.65 -5.36 -3.79
N MET A 285 3.91 -6.44 -4.52
CA MET A 285 4.83 -6.47 -5.67
C MET A 285 4.10 -6.24 -6.99
N PRO A 286 4.48 -5.21 -7.79
CA PRO A 286 4.11 -5.12 -9.20
C PRO A 286 4.61 -6.34 -9.97
N VAL A 287 3.74 -6.94 -10.76
CA VAL A 287 4.04 -8.18 -11.47
C VAL A 287 3.45 -8.20 -12.88
N ALA A 288 4.07 -8.97 -13.76
CA ALA A 288 3.52 -9.24 -15.09
C ALA A 288 2.29 -10.17 -14.99
N TRP A 289 1.33 -9.98 -15.89
CA TRP A 289 0.08 -10.76 -15.92
C TRP A 289 0.32 -12.26 -16.13
N GLU A 290 1.37 -12.63 -16.87
CA GLU A 290 1.74 -14.00 -17.18
C GLU A 290 2.15 -14.82 -15.94
N LEU A 291 2.47 -14.13 -14.83
CA LEU A 291 2.76 -14.82 -13.56
C LEU A 291 1.51 -15.44 -12.91
N LEU A 292 0.30 -14.95 -13.23
CA LEU A 292 -0.92 -15.60 -12.75
C LEU A 292 -1.09 -17.03 -13.29
N GLU A 293 -0.58 -17.29 -14.48
CA GLU A 293 -0.59 -18.63 -15.10
C GLU A 293 0.41 -19.60 -14.43
N LYS A 294 1.35 -19.07 -13.64
CA LYS A 294 2.42 -19.81 -12.94
C LYS A 294 2.14 -19.95 -11.44
N ASP A 295 0.90 -20.10 -11.07
CA ASP A 295 0.46 -20.31 -9.68
C ASP A 295 0.90 -19.24 -8.67
N LEU A 296 0.97 -17.98 -9.11
CA LEU A 296 1.33 -16.85 -8.25
C LEU A 296 0.43 -16.76 -7.01
N ALA A 297 1.05 -16.80 -5.83
CA ALA A 297 0.35 -16.51 -4.59
C ALA A 297 0.31 -14.98 -4.32
N PRO A 298 -0.77 -14.46 -3.71
CA PRO A 298 -0.89 -13.02 -3.41
C PRO A 298 0.17 -12.47 -2.45
N ASP A 299 0.88 -13.32 -1.74
CA ASP A 299 1.95 -13.00 -0.80
C ASP A 299 3.30 -13.64 -1.16
N ALA A 300 3.48 -14.04 -2.43
CA ALA A 300 4.65 -14.78 -2.92
C ALA A 300 5.99 -14.06 -2.69
N PHE A 301 5.99 -12.72 -2.68
CA PHE A 301 7.21 -11.93 -2.54
C PHE A 301 7.43 -11.53 -1.10
N LYS A 302 8.65 -11.78 -0.60
CA LYS A 302 9.08 -11.40 0.76
C LYS A 302 10.27 -10.46 0.66
N ALA A 303 10.31 -9.42 1.50
CA ALA A 303 11.37 -8.41 1.46
C ALA A 303 12.79 -9.00 1.57
N PRO A 304 13.08 -9.98 2.45
CA PRO A 304 14.41 -10.62 2.50
C PRO A 304 14.82 -11.29 1.18
N ASP A 305 13.87 -11.96 0.51
CA ASP A 305 14.14 -12.61 -0.78
C ASP A 305 14.41 -11.61 -1.89
N VAL A 306 13.61 -10.52 -1.93
CA VAL A 306 13.78 -9.43 -2.91
C VAL A 306 15.10 -8.71 -2.69
N THR A 307 15.51 -8.46 -1.44
CA THR A 307 16.82 -7.88 -1.13
C THR A 307 17.96 -8.75 -1.62
N LYS A 308 17.83 -10.07 -1.46
CA LYS A 308 18.86 -11.04 -1.82
C LYS A 308 18.94 -11.33 -3.33
N LYS A 309 17.77 -11.49 -3.98
CA LYS A 309 17.65 -11.97 -5.37
C LYS A 309 17.42 -10.84 -6.38
N GLY A 310 17.01 -9.65 -5.92
CA GLY A 310 16.47 -8.56 -6.70
C GLY A 310 14.96 -8.67 -6.86
N ALA A 311 14.32 -7.54 -7.18
CA ALA A 311 12.91 -7.52 -7.58
C ALA A 311 12.76 -8.17 -8.97
N PRO A 312 11.57 -8.76 -9.27
CA PRO A 312 11.30 -9.27 -10.63
C PRO A 312 11.39 -8.15 -11.66
N ASP A 313 11.39 -8.49 -12.95
CA ASP A 313 11.41 -7.54 -14.06
C ASP A 313 10.35 -6.45 -13.89
N ASP A 314 10.63 -5.24 -14.42
CA ASP A 314 9.74 -4.10 -14.28
C ASP A 314 8.49 -4.23 -15.16
N ALA A 315 7.52 -4.99 -14.68
CA ALA A 315 6.23 -5.18 -15.34
C ALA A 315 5.40 -3.89 -15.45
N TRP A 316 5.74 -2.85 -14.68
CA TRP A 316 5.03 -1.58 -14.65
C TRP A 316 5.79 -0.42 -15.32
N ALA A 317 6.86 -0.69 -16.09
CA ALA A 317 7.62 0.31 -16.84
C ALA A 317 6.74 1.19 -17.76
N ALA A 318 5.62 0.64 -18.23
CA ALA A 318 4.66 1.37 -19.05
C ALA A 318 3.58 2.11 -18.25
N PHE A 319 3.54 2.01 -16.92
CA PHE A 319 2.44 2.54 -16.09
C PHE A 319 2.21 4.04 -16.27
N PHE A 320 3.26 4.82 -16.38
CA PHE A 320 3.20 6.29 -16.52
C PHE A 320 3.19 6.80 -17.97
N LYS A 321 3.07 5.93 -18.97
CA LYS A 321 2.86 6.36 -20.36
C LYS A 321 1.53 7.12 -20.49
N PRO A 322 1.33 7.96 -21.53
CA PRO A 322 0.08 8.69 -21.75
C PRO A 322 -1.14 7.78 -21.66
N ARG A 323 -2.13 8.16 -20.84
CA ARG A 323 -3.30 7.35 -20.51
C ARG A 323 -4.59 7.98 -20.99
N ARG A 324 -5.65 7.17 -21.04
CA ARG A 324 -7.02 7.64 -21.28
C ARG A 324 -7.56 8.37 -20.04
N SER A 325 -8.47 9.29 -20.27
CA SER A 325 -9.36 9.85 -19.26
C SER A 325 -10.63 9.02 -19.18
N LEU A 326 -11.32 9.01 -18.04
CA LEU A 326 -12.68 8.50 -17.93
C LEU A 326 -13.67 9.37 -18.72
N GLN A 327 -13.36 10.66 -18.86
CA GLN A 327 -14.12 11.60 -19.70
C GLN A 327 -13.71 11.40 -21.18
N ARG A 328 -14.71 11.38 -22.06
CA ARG A 328 -14.55 11.38 -23.52
C ARG A 328 -14.01 12.69 -24.05
#